data_246290556d6701eae9f84df66eebb40c
#
_entry.id   246290556d6701eae9f84df66eebb40c
#
_cell.length_a   1.000
_cell.length_b   1.000
_cell.length_c   1.000
_cell.angle_alpha   90.00
_cell.angle_beta   90.00
_cell.angle_gamma   90.00
#
_symmetry.space_group_name_H-M   'P 1'
#
loop_
_entity.id
_entity.type
_entity.pdbx_description
1 polymer ?
#
loop_
_entity_poly.entity_id
_entity_poly.type
_entity_poly.pdbx_seq_one_letter_code
_entity_poly.pdbx_strand_id
1 'polypeptide(L)'
;MTDSGESNKALNRSEYLLTEILRFVDSLPGIFPLKGNIKQGLDDVRDVIQGLRPPRIMVIGRSRAGKSSLINAICGLKVAEVSDNKPETGKAEWKNYYHNGTDLLHILDTRGLQESTAPRQNDSAATPYDSIMQAVKKECPDVILVLCKATEVHAAAQEDLNICESIHKEIKDKCLRALPVIGVLTKCDEVAPPQVSLPTDNERKNRNILEQVQDFRAYLSERGGLRPHVNAVVPTVAYAEYQEGRNGLILPDEDYRWNITELIQTVIKCTPKEIRGSWARMAQLKEFQLTVANTVVNACAALAGFVSANPIPGSAIPAVGVLQTFMVMYIGWLGGHEFSEQTLKDFAITGGVSIGANAGMIGIADIALKFVPGFGSLISASAGAIATKGLGDTAITYFIKKKSEN
;
A
#
# COMPACT_ATOMS: atom_id res chain seq x y z
N MET A 1 -12.50 23.85 -20.24
CA MET A 1 -12.15 24.68 -19.08
C MET A 1 -13.09 24.50 -17.86
N THR A 2 -13.94 23.49 -17.85
CA THR A 2 -14.94 23.23 -16.77
C THR A 2 -14.56 22.08 -15.84
N ASP A 3 -13.50 21.30 -16.15
CA ASP A 3 -13.16 20.05 -15.44
C ASP A 3 -12.26 20.27 -14.21
N SER A 4 -11.48 21.36 -14.15
CA SER A 4 -10.58 21.63 -13.03
C SER A 4 -11.30 22.19 -11.77
N GLY A 5 -12.47 22.73 -11.92
CA GLY A 5 -13.26 23.32 -10.81
C GLY A 5 -14.04 22.28 -10.00
N GLU A 6 -14.52 21.23 -10.65
CA GLU A 6 -15.26 20.16 -9.97
C GLU A 6 -14.31 19.16 -9.27
N SER A 7 -13.16 18.85 -9.87
CA SER A 7 -12.14 18.01 -9.26
C SER A 7 -11.59 18.63 -7.96
N ASN A 8 -11.30 19.94 -7.93
CA ASN A 8 -10.87 20.64 -6.72
C ASN A 8 -11.97 20.70 -5.64
N LYS A 9 -13.25 20.80 -6.01
CA LYS A 9 -14.36 20.76 -5.04
C LYS A 9 -14.56 19.37 -4.44
N ALA A 10 -14.39 18.31 -5.23
CA ALA A 10 -14.49 16.92 -4.77
C ALA A 10 -13.35 16.55 -3.82
N LEU A 11 -12.11 16.98 -4.13
CA LEU A 11 -10.93 16.80 -3.27
C LEU A 11 -11.10 17.47 -1.91
N ASN A 12 -11.52 18.74 -1.91
CA ASN A 12 -11.79 19.49 -0.68
C ASN A 12 -12.90 18.86 0.18
N ARG A 13 -13.87 18.21 -0.44
CA ARG A 13 -15.00 17.58 0.27
C ARG A 13 -14.61 16.24 0.88
N SER A 14 -13.77 15.47 0.22
CA SER A 14 -13.21 14.22 0.75
C SER A 14 -12.27 14.47 1.94
N GLU A 15 -11.44 15.50 1.85
CA GLU A 15 -10.58 15.94 2.96
C GLU A 15 -11.41 16.45 4.15
N TYR A 16 -12.48 17.18 3.89
CA TYR A 16 -13.41 17.63 4.91
C TYR A 16 -14.06 16.45 5.64
N LEU A 17 -14.60 15.46 4.90
CA LEU A 17 -15.19 14.25 5.47
C LEU A 17 -14.18 13.47 6.31
N LEU A 18 -12.97 13.31 5.83
CA LEU A 18 -11.90 12.63 6.56
C LEU A 18 -11.57 13.36 7.87
N THR A 19 -11.52 14.71 7.82
CA THR A 19 -11.28 15.55 9.00
C THR A 19 -12.40 15.40 10.03
N GLU A 20 -13.67 15.39 9.61
CA GLU A 20 -14.80 15.18 10.51
C GLU A 20 -14.84 13.79 11.11
N ILE A 21 -14.50 12.77 10.32
CA ILE A 21 -14.37 11.38 10.81
C ILE A 21 -13.27 11.31 11.88
N LEU A 22 -12.09 11.90 11.61
CA LEU A 22 -10.99 11.94 12.58
C LEU A 22 -11.38 12.68 13.86
N ARG A 23 -12.01 13.86 13.76
CA ARG A 23 -12.51 14.61 14.93
C ARG A 23 -13.47 13.77 15.77
N PHE A 24 -14.41 13.10 15.11
CA PHE A 24 -15.34 12.21 15.79
C PHE A 24 -14.62 11.07 16.50
N VAL A 25 -13.76 10.34 15.78
CA VAL A 25 -12.96 9.22 16.30
C VAL A 25 -12.09 9.67 17.48
N ASP A 26 -11.46 10.84 17.41
CA ASP A 26 -10.61 11.39 18.47
C ASP A 26 -11.39 11.90 19.68
N SER A 27 -12.65 12.28 19.51
CA SER A 27 -13.50 12.69 20.61
C SER A 27 -14.01 11.55 21.48
N LEU A 28 -14.12 10.33 20.94
CA LEU A 28 -14.70 9.19 21.64
C LEU A 28 -14.02 8.84 22.98
N PRO A 29 -12.68 8.81 23.09
CA PRO A 29 -12.00 8.52 24.36
C PRO A 29 -12.23 9.56 25.45
N GLY A 30 -12.45 10.82 25.07
CA GLY A 30 -12.77 11.92 26.00
C GLY A 30 -14.20 11.86 26.54
N ILE A 31 -15.10 11.20 25.81
CA ILE A 31 -16.51 11.09 26.17
C ILE A 31 -16.74 9.80 26.98
N PHE A 32 -16.05 8.72 26.63
CA PHE A 32 -16.23 7.40 27.24
C PHE A 32 -14.89 6.69 27.49
N PRO A 33 -14.72 5.98 28.63
CA PRO A 33 -13.57 5.13 28.87
C PRO A 33 -13.65 3.88 27.97
N LEU A 34 -13.02 3.93 26.81
CA LEU A 34 -13.02 2.83 25.83
C LEU A 34 -12.10 1.69 26.30
N LYS A 35 -12.63 0.45 26.30
CA LYS A 35 -11.90 -0.75 26.72
C LYS A 35 -12.10 -1.89 25.70
N GLY A 36 -11.10 -2.82 25.66
CA GLY A 36 -11.22 -4.06 24.88
C GLY A 36 -11.44 -3.82 23.39
N ASN A 37 -12.42 -4.51 22.82
CA ASN A 37 -12.70 -4.50 21.38
C ASN A 37 -13.05 -3.11 20.82
N ILE A 38 -13.63 -2.24 21.65
CA ILE A 38 -14.00 -0.88 21.22
C ILE A 38 -12.73 -0.03 21.04
N LYS A 39 -11.79 -0.12 21.99
CA LYS A 39 -10.49 0.54 21.85
C LYS A 39 -9.74 0.02 20.62
N GLN A 40 -9.71 -1.30 20.43
CA GLN A 40 -9.07 -1.91 19.25
C GLN A 40 -9.73 -1.43 17.96
N GLY A 41 -11.05 -1.39 17.88
CA GLY A 41 -11.76 -0.90 16.71
C GLY A 41 -11.45 0.57 16.40
N LEU A 42 -11.30 1.41 17.44
CA LEU A 42 -10.91 2.79 17.28
C LEU A 42 -9.48 2.93 16.72
N ASP A 43 -8.54 2.16 17.27
CA ASP A 43 -7.15 2.15 16.82
C ASP A 43 -7.06 1.63 15.38
N ASP A 44 -7.80 0.57 15.02
CA ASP A 44 -7.87 0.04 13.65
C ASP A 44 -8.42 1.07 12.64
N VAL A 45 -9.44 1.85 13.01
CA VAL A 45 -9.96 2.93 12.15
C VAL A 45 -8.93 4.05 11.99
N ARG A 46 -8.25 4.45 13.06
CA ARG A 46 -7.16 5.47 12.98
C ARG A 46 -6.02 5.02 12.07
N ASP A 47 -5.55 3.79 12.27
CA ASP A 47 -4.47 3.21 11.46
C ASP A 47 -4.84 3.25 9.96
N VAL A 48 -6.06 2.84 9.64
CA VAL A 48 -6.58 2.82 8.27
C VAL A 48 -6.64 4.23 7.67
N ILE A 49 -7.10 5.22 8.43
CA ILE A 49 -7.16 6.62 7.96
C ILE A 49 -5.75 7.16 7.69
N GLN A 50 -4.80 6.91 8.59
CA GLN A 50 -3.39 7.31 8.41
C GLN A 50 -2.73 6.63 7.21
N GLY A 51 -3.21 5.44 6.85
CA GLY A 51 -2.75 4.65 5.72
C GLY A 51 -3.37 5.02 4.38
N LEU A 52 -4.26 6.02 4.29
CA LEU A 52 -4.87 6.51 3.04
C LEU A 52 -3.86 7.31 2.20
N ARG A 53 -2.74 6.71 1.88
CA ARG A 53 -1.68 7.27 1.05
C ARG A 53 -0.98 6.16 0.26
N PRO A 54 -0.28 6.46 -0.84
CA PRO A 54 0.51 5.46 -1.55
C PRO A 54 1.59 4.82 -0.66
N PRO A 55 1.90 3.53 -0.85
CA PRO A 55 3.06 2.92 -0.24
C PRO A 55 4.35 3.63 -0.66
N ARG A 56 5.34 3.67 0.23
CA ARG A 56 6.64 4.31 0.02
C ARG A 56 7.76 3.29 0.13
N ILE A 57 8.41 3.02 -0.97
CA ILE A 57 9.51 2.05 -1.03
C ILE A 57 10.83 2.78 -1.22
N MET A 58 11.83 2.41 -0.45
CA MET A 58 13.21 2.73 -0.77
C MET A 58 13.85 1.52 -1.45
N VAL A 59 14.44 1.72 -2.61
CA VAL A 59 15.08 0.65 -3.39
C VAL A 59 16.59 0.91 -3.43
N ILE A 60 17.35 -0.01 -2.86
CA ILE A 60 18.82 -0.01 -2.86
C ILE A 60 19.32 -1.15 -3.74
N GLY A 61 20.26 -0.89 -4.62
CA GLY A 61 20.86 -1.91 -5.48
C GLY A 61 21.67 -1.29 -6.60
N ARG A 62 22.63 -2.04 -7.11
CA ARG A 62 23.54 -1.62 -8.19
C ARG A 62 22.79 -1.27 -9.48
N SER A 63 23.49 -0.55 -10.37
CA SER A 63 23.03 -0.41 -11.75
C SER A 63 22.80 -1.80 -12.36
N ARG A 64 21.77 -1.93 -13.18
CA ARG A 64 21.37 -3.22 -13.81
C ARG A 64 20.91 -4.33 -12.85
N ALA A 65 20.74 -4.06 -11.57
CA ALA A 65 20.14 -5.01 -10.63
C ALA A 65 18.63 -5.26 -10.87
N GLY A 66 18.04 -4.71 -11.92
CA GLY A 66 16.64 -4.94 -12.27
C GLY A 66 15.63 -4.08 -11.51
N LYS A 67 16.03 -2.91 -10.97
CA LYS A 67 15.16 -1.99 -10.21
C LYS A 67 13.89 -1.61 -10.98
N SER A 68 14.02 -1.06 -12.19
CA SER A 68 12.88 -0.63 -13.02
C SER A 68 11.98 -1.81 -13.41
N SER A 69 12.57 -2.95 -13.78
CA SER A 69 11.81 -4.16 -14.10
C SER A 69 11.02 -4.66 -12.89
N LEU A 70 11.62 -4.63 -11.69
CA LEU A 70 10.95 -5.03 -10.45
C LEU A 70 9.77 -4.11 -10.12
N ILE A 71 9.95 -2.79 -10.29
CA ILE A 71 8.88 -1.80 -10.07
C ILE A 71 7.70 -2.08 -11.02
N ASN A 72 7.98 -2.27 -12.32
CA ASN A 72 6.95 -2.61 -13.30
C ASN A 72 6.26 -3.93 -12.95
N ALA A 73 7.03 -4.95 -12.55
CA ALA A 73 6.48 -6.24 -12.16
C ALA A 73 5.58 -6.16 -10.93
N ILE A 74 5.95 -5.38 -9.91
CA ILE A 74 5.14 -5.14 -8.71
C ILE A 74 3.84 -4.40 -9.05
N CYS A 75 3.91 -3.37 -9.92
CA CYS A 75 2.72 -2.63 -10.34
C CYS A 75 1.85 -3.39 -11.35
N GLY A 76 2.39 -4.41 -12.01
CA GLY A 76 1.71 -5.08 -13.13
C GLY A 76 1.55 -4.20 -14.37
N LEU A 77 2.30 -3.11 -14.47
CA LEU A 77 2.16 -2.03 -15.45
C LEU A 77 3.53 -1.48 -15.81
N LYS A 78 3.70 -0.99 -17.05
CA LYS A 78 4.91 -0.26 -17.47
C LYS A 78 4.89 1.17 -16.91
N VAL A 79 5.22 1.32 -15.64
CA VAL A 79 5.25 2.63 -14.94
C VAL A 79 6.67 3.24 -14.92
N ALA A 80 7.71 2.41 -14.94
CA ALA A 80 9.10 2.82 -14.97
C ALA A 80 9.74 2.49 -16.32
N GLU A 81 10.53 3.42 -16.86
CA GLU A 81 11.31 3.13 -18.06
C GLU A 81 12.45 2.15 -17.72
N VAL A 82 12.56 1.10 -18.51
CA VAL A 82 13.68 0.15 -18.45
C VAL A 82 14.71 0.63 -19.44
N SER A 83 15.76 1.27 -18.96
CA SER A 83 16.84 1.79 -19.81
C SER A 83 18.09 0.95 -19.58
N ASP A 84 18.50 0.24 -20.62
CA ASP A 84 19.76 -0.54 -20.58
C ASP A 84 21.02 0.31 -20.81
N ASN A 85 20.90 1.53 -21.30
CA ASN A 85 22.00 2.25 -21.94
C ASN A 85 22.36 3.65 -21.41
N LYS A 86 21.62 4.23 -20.48
CA LYS A 86 22.00 5.56 -19.91
C LYS A 86 21.82 5.61 -18.41
N PRO A 87 22.87 5.90 -17.63
CA PRO A 87 22.71 6.28 -16.24
C PRO A 87 21.99 7.64 -16.20
N GLU A 88 20.75 7.66 -15.71
CA GLU A 88 20.02 8.89 -15.44
C GLU A 88 20.38 9.40 -14.04
N THR A 89 20.66 10.70 -13.97
CA THR A 89 20.73 11.62 -12.83
C THR A 89 21.19 11.08 -11.47
N GLY A 90 22.33 11.60 -10.98
CA GLY A 90 22.95 11.27 -9.71
C GLY A 90 22.25 11.75 -8.42
N LYS A 91 20.96 12.13 -8.48
CA LYS A 91 20.19 12.62 -7.33
C LYS A 91 19.16 11.59 -6.86
N ALA A 92 19.09 11.37 -5.55
CA ALA A 92 18.01 10.57 -4.96
C ALA A 92 16.73 11.38 -4.89
N GLU A 93 15.71 10.94 -5.59
CA GLU A 93 14.41 11.62 -5.66
C GLU A 93 13.28 10.62 -5.48
N TRP A 94 12.18 11.09 -4.84
CA TRP A 94 10.93 10.37 -4.85
C TRP A 94 10.32 10.41 -6.24
N LYS A 95 10.05 9.24 -6.81
CA LYS A 95 9.31 9.06 -8.06
C LYS A 95 7.93 8.55 -7.73
N ASN A 96 6.92 9.30 -8.15
CA ASN A 96 5.53 8.95 -7.95
C ASN A 96 4.99 8.27 -9.20
N TYR A 97 4.39 7.11 -9.04
CA TYR A 97 3.83 6.32 -10.13
C TYR A 97 2.31 6.35 -10.08
N TYR A 98 1.70 6.70 -11.21
CA TYR A 98 0.26 6.90 -11.36
C TYR A 98 -0.33 5.93 -12.37
N HIS A 99 -1.55 5.49 -12.14
CA HIS A 99 -2.37 4.77 -13.10
C HIS A 99 -3.80 5.30 -13.08
N ASN A 100 -4.32 5.70 -14.23
CA ASN A 100 -5.67 6.29 -14.38
C ASN A 100 -5.96 7.42 -13.37
N GLY A 101 -4.99 8.32 -13.18
CA GLY A 101 -5.12 9.43 -12.22
C GLY A 101 -4.92 9.04 -10.76
N THR A 102 -4.82 7.75 -10.44
CA THR A 102 -4.59 7.25 -9.09
C THR A 102 -3.10 7.15 -8.79
N ASP A 103 -2.67 7.71 -7.66
CA ASP A 103 -1.31 7.57 -7.13
C ASP A 103 -1.15 6.16 -6.55
N LEU A 104 -0.29 5.35 -7.18
CA LEU A 104 -0.12 3.93 -6.85
C LEU A 104 0.98 3.69 -5.83
N LEU A 105 2.14 4.32 -6.04
CA LEU A 105 3.37 3.95 -5.38
C LEU A 105 4.38 5.08 -5.45
N HIS A 106 5.04 5.38 -4.33
CA HIS A 106 6.19 6.27 -4.28
C HIS A 106 7.47 5.45 -4.11
N ILE A 107 8.48 5.72 -4.91
CA ILE A 107 9.78 5.04 -4.85
C ILE A 107 10.89 6.04 -4.67
N LEU A 108 11.69 5.85 -3.64
CA LEU A 108 12.97 6.51 -3.48
C LEU A 108 14.04 5.68 -4.18
N ASP A 109 14.43 6.12 -5.36
CA ASP A 109 15.48 5.49 -6.15
C ASP A 109 16.85 6.02 -5.73
N THR A 110 17.72 5.12 -5.27
CA THR A 110 19.07 5.46 -4.76
C THR A 110 20.15 5.26 -5.81
N ARG A 111 19.87 5.43 -7.09
CA ARG A 111 20.77 5.09 -8.22
C ARG A 111 22.19 5.65 -8.13
N GLY A 112 22.42 6.73 -7.39
CA GLY A 112 23.71 7.41 -7.34
C GLY A 112 24.73 6.90 -6.35
N LEU A 113 24.44 5.89 -5.52
CA LEU A 113 25.31 5.52 -4.40
C LEU A 113 26.63 4.85 -4.82
N GLN A 114 26.70 4.29 -6.01
CA GLN A 114 27.86 3.51 -6.47
C GLN A 114 28.56 4.05 -7.72
N GLU A 115 27.99 5.07 -8.34
CA GLU A 115 28.66 5.73 -9.45
C GLU A 115 29.63 6.74 -8.88
N SER A 116 30.92 6.38 -8.81
CA SER A 116 32.07 7.23 -8.38
C SER A 116 32.36 8.41 -9.32
N THR A 117 31.48 8.71 -10.26
CA THR A 117 31.56 9.90 -11.10
C THR A 117 30.87 11.07 -10.41
N ALA A 118 31.63 12.17 -10.29
CA ALA A 118 31.18 13.43 -9.71
C ALA A 118 29.75 13.81 -10.13
N PRO A 119 28.91 14.38 -9.21
CA PRO A 119 27.54 14.75 -9.50
C PRO A 119 27.48 15.65 -10.74
N ARG A 120 26.75 15.21 -11.77
CA ARG A 120 26.43 16.07 -12.90
C ARG A 120 25.57 17.21 -12.42
N GLN A 121 25.96 18.41 -12.77
CA GLN A 121 25.36 19.72 -12.55
C GLN A 121 23.86 19.68 -12.17
N ASN A 122 23.54 20.17 -10.98
CA ASN A 122 22.25 20.53 -10.36
C ASN A 122 21.86 19.78 -9.07
N ASP A 123 22.74 19.04 -8.41
CA ASP A 123 22.50 18.57 -7.06
C ASP A 123 23.08 19.56 -6.05
N SER A 124 22.23 20.12 -5.18
CA SER A 124 22.67 20.97 -4.06
C SER A 124 23.23 20.15 -2.88
N ALA A 125 23.14 18.82 -2.95
CA ALA A 125 23.68 17.91 -1.95
C ALA A 125 25.18 17.64 -2.21
N ALA A 126 25.98 17.66 -1.15
CA ALA A 126 27.42 17.45 -1.26
C ALA A 126 27.78 16.01 -1.60
N THR A 127 26.93 15.05 -1.27
CA THR A 127 27.14 13.61 -1.52
C THR A 127 25.83 12.91 -1.91
N PRO A 128 25.89 11.75 -2.61
CA PRO A 128 24.71 10.91 -2.86
C PRO A 128 23.96 10.54 -1.58
N TYR A 129 24.67 10.34 -0.48
CA TYR A 129 24.10 10.08 0.83
C TYR A 129 23.26 11.25 1.35
N ASP A 130 23.77 12.48 1.24
CA ASP A 130 23.04 13.69 1.64
C ASP A 130 21.77 13.87 0.81
N SER A 131 21.82 13.53 -0.48
CA SER A 131 20.67 13.56 -1.37
C SER A 131 19.57 12.61 -0.91
N ILE A 132 19.92 11.37 -0.52
CA ILE A 132 18.97 10.40 0.05
C ILE A 132 18.38 10.93 1.35
N MET A 133 19.22 11.48 2.23
CA MET A 133 18.76 11.99 3.51
C MET A 133 17.85 13.21 3.36
N GLN A 134 18.07 14.05 2.35
CA GLN A 134 17.14 15.14 2.01
C GLN A 134 15.79 14.61 1.52
N ALA A 135 15.78 13.55 0.71
CA ALA A 135 14.54 12.90 0.27
C ALA A 135 13.79 12.24 1.43
N VAL A 136 14.48 11.54 2.33
CA VAL A 136 13.89 10.91 3.53
C VAL A 136 13.33 11.97 4.51
N LYS A 137 13.91 13.16 4.58
CA LYS A 137 13.34 14.26 5.39
C LYS A 137 11.99 14.73 4.90
N LYS A 138 11.72 14.63 3.60
CA LYS A 138 10.43 15.01 3.01
C LYS A 138 9.38 13.94 3.28
N GLU A 139 9.74 12.68 3.07
CA GLU A 139 8.86 11.53 3.23
C GLU A 139 9.62 10.32 3.74
N CYS A 140 9.13 9.69 4.82
CA CYS A 140 9.71 8.46 5.32
C CYS A 140 9.27 7.25 4.50
N PRO A 141 10.19 6.35 4.10
CA PRO A 141 9.84 5.08 3.49
C PRO A 141 9.07 4.16 4.45
N ASP A 142 8.36 3.18 3.92
CA ASP A 142 7.66 2.15 4.68
C ASP A 142 8.48 0.85 4.75
N VAL A 143 9.32 0.61 3.75
CA VAL A 143 10.15 -0.58 3.61
C VAL A 143 11.41 -0.26 2.80
N ILE A 144 12.48 -0.98 3.07
CA ILE A 144 13.70 -0.96 2.26
C ILE A 144 13.81 -2.29 1.51
N LEU A 145 13.87 -2.23 0.18
CA LEU A 145 14.20 -3.36 -0.68
C LEU A 145 15.65 -3.28 -1.09
N VAL A 146 16.44 -4.28 -0.71
CA VAL A 146 17.84 -4.40 -1.10
C VAL A 146 17.95 -5.42 -2.23
N LEU A 147 18.25 -4.94 -3.44
CA LEU A 147 18.29 -5.75 -4.65
C LEU A 147 19.72 -6.24 -4.93
N CYS A 148 19.83 -7.53 -5.20
CA CYS A 148 21.03 -8.16 -5.68
C CYS A 148 20.68 -9.09 -6.85
N LYS A 149 21.49 -9.07 -7.94
CA LYS A 149 21.36 -10.05 -9.00
C LYS A 149 21.75 -11.43 -8.46
N ALA A 150 20.93 -12.44 -8.67
CA ALA A 150 21.14 -13.76 -8.08
C ALA A 150 22.49 -14.42 -8.44
N THR A 151 23.06 -14.07 -9.60
CA THR A 151 24.38 -14.56 -10.05
C THR A 151 25.56 -13.73 -9.52
N GLU A 152 25.30 -12.63 -8.80
CA GLU A 152 26.31 -11.68 -8.33
C GLU A 152 26.37 -11.53 -6.80
N VAL A 153 25.73 -12.43 -6.06
CA VAL A 153 25.63 -12.33 -4.59
C VAL A 153 27.00 -12.21 -3.93
N HIS A 154 27.98 -13.03 -4.35
CA HIS A 154 29.32 -13.02 -3.77
C HIS A 154 30.16 -11.81 -4.18
N ALA A 155 29.88 -11.19 -5.33
CA ALA A 155 30.65 -10.07 -5.86
C ALA A 155 30.14 -8.70 -5.41
N ALA A 156 28.86 -8.63 -5.06
CA ALA A 156 28.16 -7.36 -4.87
C ALA A 156 28.05 -6.87 -3.42
N ALA A 157 28.29 -7.74 -2.45
CA ALA A 157 27.62 -7.60 -1.17
C ALA A 157 28.20 -6.55 -0.21
N GLN A 158 29.51 -6.35 -0.13
CA GLN A 158 30.05 -5.66 1.05
C GLN A 158 29.86 -4.14 1.06
N GLU A 159 30.06 -3.48 -0.05
CA GLU A 159 30.02 -2.01 -0.11
C GLU A 159 28.57 -1.49 -0.07
N ASP A 160 27.68 -2.18 -0.78
CA ASP A 160 26.23 -1.85 -0.83
C ASP A 160 25.57 -2.01 0.54
N LEU A 161 25.99 -3.02 1.29
CA LEU A 161 25.46 -3.31 2.62
C LEU A 161 25.92 -2.31 3.67
N ASN A 162 27.15 -1.80 3.59
CA ASN A 162 27.64 -0.74 4.47
C ASN A 162 26.81 0.53 4.31
N ILE A 163 26.50 0.88 3.06
CA ILE A 163 25.67 2.03 2.73
C ILE A 163 24.24 1.80 3.23
N CYS A 164 23.69 0.62 3.01
CA CYS A 164 22.35 0.25 3.49
C CYS A 164 22.26 0.37 5.02
N GLU A 165 23.25 -0.13 5.75
CA GLU A 165 23.27 -0.06 7.22
C GLU A 165 23.32 1.39 7.71
N SER A 166 24.16 2.22 7.11
CA SER A 166 24.29 3.64 7.46
C SER A 166 22.99 4.40 7.21
N ILE A 167 22.36 4.16 6.06
CA ILE A 167 21.07 4.75 5.70
C ILE A 167 19.99 4.28 6.68
N HIS A 168 19.90 2.98 6.95
CA HIS A 168 18.88 2.42 7.86
C HIS A 168 18.98 3.02 9.27
N LYS A 169 20.19 3.16 9.79
CA LYS A 169 20.43 3.79 11.10
C LYS A 169 19.89 5.22 11.13
N GLU A 170 20.19 6.01 10.14
CA GLU A 170 19.79 7.42 10.13
C GLU A 170 18.29 7.61 9.85
N ILE A 171 17.69 6.73 9.02
CA ILE A 171 16.24 6.69 8.83
C ILE A 171 15.54 6.36 10.15
N LYS A 172 16.03 5.40 10.91
CA LYS A 172 15.47 5.04 12.21
C LYS A 172 15.43 6.27 13.14
N ASP A 173 16.50 7.06 13.17
CA ASP A 173 16.57 8.26 14.01
C ASP A 173 15.64 9.38 13.52
N LYS A 174 15.49 9.55 12.21
CA LYS A 174 14.65 10.60 11.61
C LYS A 174 13.16 10.26 11.54
N CYS A 175 12.85 9.02 11.21
CA CYS A 175 11.46 8.56 11.08
C CYS A 175 10.88 8.00 12.39
N LEU A 176 11.68 8.01 13.47
CA LEU A 176 11.34 7.49 14.81
C LEU A 176 10.85 6.03 14.79
N ARG A 177 11.23 5.28 13.74
CA ARG A 177 10.91 3.86 13.59
C ARG A 177 11.99 3.14 12.79
N ALA A 178 12.24 1.90 13.14
CA ALA A 178 13.06 1.02 12.34
C ALA A 178 12.24 0.47 11.17
N LEU A 179 12.79 0.52 9.96
CA LEU A 179 12.13 0.02 8.77
C LEU A 179 12.42 -1.46 8.56
N PRO A 180 11.45 -2.25 8.06
CA PRO A 180 11.71 -3.60 7.59
C PRO A 180 12.65 -3.57 6.38
N VAL A 181 13.59 -4.50 6.34
CA VAL A 181 14.53 -4.72 5.25
C VAL A 181 14.20 -6.05 4.59
N ILE A 182 14.00 -6.05 3.29
CA ILE A 182 13.74 -7.25 2.49
C ILE A 182 14.80 -7.33 1.42
N GLY A 183 15.59 -8.40 1.43
CA GLY A 183 16.48 -8.74 0.34
C GLY A 183 15.67 -9.25 -0.86
N VAL A 184 16.00 -8.80 -2.05
CA VAL A 184 15.36 -9.26 -3.29
C VAL A 184 16.45 -9.78 -4.22
N LEU A 185 16.46 -11.07 -4.46
CA LEU A 185 17.29 -11.65 -5.50
C LEU A 185 16.55 -11.52 -6.84
N THR A 186 17.13 -10.75 -7.74
CA THR A 186 16.58 -10.54 -9.08
C THR A 186 17.23 -11.46 -10.08
N LYS A 187 16.59 -11.62 -11.25
CA LYS A 187 17.11 -12.43 -12.38
C LYS A 187 17.44 -13.88 -11.99
N CYS A 188 16.60 -14.51 -11.20
CA CYS A 188 16.76 -15.90 -10.80
C CYS A 188 16.64 -16.89 -11.97
N ASP A 189 16.09 -16.48 -13.10
CA ASP A 189 16.11 -17.19 -14.37
C ASP A 189 17.54 -17.44 -14.88
N GLU A 190 18.48 -16.53 -14.62
CA GLU A 190 19.89 -16.67 -15.01
C GLU A 190 20.70 -17.63 -14.12
N VAL A 191 20.16 -18.08 -12.97
CA VAL A 191 20.84 -19.08 -12.11
C VAL A 191 20.92 -20.43 -12.82
N ALA A 192 22.04 -21.11 -12.70
CA ALA A 192 22.28 -22.38 -13.38
C ALA A 192 21.31 -23.51 -12.93
N PRO A 193 20.78 -24.31 -13.86
CA PRO A 193 20.95 -24.23 -15.31
C PRO A 193 20.03 -23.15 -15.93
N PRO A 194 20.58 -22.20 -16.73
CA PRO A 194 19.81 -21.06 -17.25
C PRO A 194 18.74 -21.46 -18.28
N GLN A 195 18.88 -22.62 -18.92
CA GLN A 195 17.88 -23.14 -19.88
C GLN A 195 16.57 -23.60 -19.25
N VAL A 196 16.54 -23.75 -17.92
CA VAL A 196 15.36 -24.16 -17.18
C VAL A 196 14.57 -22.93 -16.76
N SER A 197 13.35 -22.79 -17.29
CA SER A 197 12.44 -21.70 -16.93
C SER A 197 11.89 -21.86 -15.51
N LEU A 198 11.44 -20.76 -14.92
CA LEU A 198 10.76 -20.72 -13.61
C LEU A 198 9.27 -20.40 -13.81
N PRO A 199 8.37 -21.02 -13.01
CA PRO A 199 8.64 -22.01 -11.96
C PRO A 199 9.09 -23.36 -12.51
N THR A 200 9.78 -24.18 -11.71
CA THR A 200 10.30 -25.49 -12.15
C THR A 200 10.40 -26.51 -11.03
N ASP A 201 10.31 -27.80 -11.38
CA ASP A 201 10.61 -28.95 -10.51
C ASP A 201 12.09 -29.39 -10.60
N ASN A 202 12.92 -28.66 -11.34
CA ASN A 202 14.34 -28.98 -11.47
C ASN A 202 15.07 -28.77 -10.14
N GLU A 203 15.40 -29.87 -9.46
CA GLU A 203 16.02 -29.85 -8.15
C GLU A 203 17.35 -29.07 -8.12
N ARG A 204 18.16 -29.17 -9.18
CA ARG A 204 19.45 -28.47 -9.25
C ARG A 204 19.22 -26.94 -9.28
N LYS A 205 18.29 -26.46 -10.11
CA LYS A 205 18.00 -25.03 -10.19
C LYS A 205 17.44 -24.51 -8.87
N ASN A 206 16.48 -25.21 -8.29
CA ASN A 206 15.86 -24.85 -7.02
C ASN A 206 16.88 -24.81 -5.87
N ARG A 207 17.79 -25.81 -5.81
CA ARG A 207 18.87 -25.82 -4.82
C ARG A 207 19.82 -24.65 -5.00
N ASN A 208 20.27 -24.37 -6.23
CA ASN A 208 21.18 -23.25 -6.50
C ASN A 208 20.54 -21.90 -6.15
N ILE A 209 19.25 -21.70 -6.44
CA ILE A 209 18.53 -20.49 -6.02
C ILE A 209 18.46 -20.40 -4.50
N LEU A 210 18.16 -21.50 -3.80
CA LEU A 210 18.09 -21.52 -2.35
C LEU A 210 19.45 -21.20 -1.70
N GLU A 211 20.55 -21.70 -2.25
CA GLU A 211 21.91 -21.36 -1.80
C GLU A 211 22.15 -19.85 -1.93
N GLN A 212 21.82 -19.22 -3.07
CA GLN A 212 21.95 -17.78 -3.24
C GLN A 212 21.07 -16.98 -2.24
N VAL A 213 19.88 -17.48 -1.92
CA VAL A 213 19.01 -16.87 -0.90
C VAL A 213 19.65 -16.93 0.49
N GLN A 214 20.24 -18.08 0.84
CA GLN A 214 20.91 -18.26 2.13
C GLN A 214 22.14 -17.38 2.25
N ASP A 215 22.97 -17.33 1.21
CA ASP A 215 24.17 -16.51 1.17
C ASP A 215 23.83 -15.02 1.26
N PHE A 216 22.87 -14.54 0.49
CA PHE A 216 22.46 -13.15 0.55
C PHE A 216 21.84 -12.79 1.91
N ARG A 217 21.08 -13.70 2.50
CA ARG A 217 20.55 -13.51 3.88
C ARG A 217 21.68 -13.46 4.90
N ALA A 218 22.70 -14.32 4.77
CA ALA A 218 23.87 -14.30 5.64
C ALA A 218 24.58 -12.94 5.55
N TYR A 219 24.87 -12.45 4.35
CA TYR A 219 25.52 -11.15 4.14
C TYR A 219 24.72 -9.98 4.73
N LEU A 220 23.39 -9.95 4.52
CA LEU A 220 22.53 -8.93 5.14
C LEU A 220 22.57 -9.00 6.68
N SER A 221 22.68 -10.22 7.23
CA SER A 221 22.66 -10.48 8.69
C SER A 221 24.02 -10.31 9.36
N GLU A 222 25.12 -10.30 8.62
CA GLU A 222 26.45 -9.97 9.15
C GLU A 222 26.54 -8.52 9.60
N ARG A 223 25.70 -7.64 9.08
CA ARG A 223 25.62 -6.24 9.49
C ARG A 223 24.81 -6.13 10.79
N GLY A 224 25.49 -5.80 11.88
CA GLY A 224 24.87 -5.77 13.20
C GLY A 224 23.67 -4.84 13.31
N GLY A 225 23.71 -3.69 12.61
CA GLY A 225 22.62 -2.72 12.57
C GLY A 225 21.43 -3.15 11.70
N LEU A 226 21.65 -3.98 10.66
CA LEU A 226 20.58 -4.48 9.80
C LEU A 226 19.96 -5.77 10.31
N ARG A 227 20.74 -6.65 10.93
CA ARG A 227 20.32 -7.99 11.33
C ARG A 227 18.94 -8.08 12.00
N PRO A 228 18.59 -7.22 12.96
CA PRO A 228 17.27 -7.28 13.61
C PRO A 228 16.11 -6.90 12.68
N HIS A 229 16.40 -6.28 11.55
CA HIS A 229 15.42 -5.68 10.65
C HIS A 229 15.33 -6.42 9.30
N VAL A 230 16.20 -7.42 9.05
CA VAL A 230 16.14 -8.29 7.88
C VAL A 230 15.01 -9.31 8.07
N ASN A 231 13.88 -9.03 7.44
CA ASN A 231 12.68 -9.85 7.59
C ASN A 231 12.69 -11.08 6.67
N ALA A 232 13.15 -10.91 5.43
CA ALA A 232 13.17 -11.97 4.43
C ALA A 232 14.18 -11.71 3.32
N VAL A 233 14.51 -12.76 2.57
CA VAL A 233 15.12 -12.67 1.23
C VAL A 233 14.22 -13.43 0.27
N VAL A 234 13.77 -12.76 -0.78
CA VAL A 234 12.82 -13.30 -1.76
C VAL A 234 13.48 -13.38 -3.13
N PRO A 235 13.60 -14.58 -3.72
CA PRO A 235 14.11 -14.75 -5.08
C PRO A 235 12.99 -14.41 -6.08
N THR A 236 13.34 -13.70 -7.17
CA THR A 236 12.34 -13.20 -8.13
C THR A 236 12.84 -13.24 -9.58
N VAL A 237 11.90 -13.32 -10.50
CA VAL A 237 12.05 -12.93 -11.91
C VAL A 237 11.04 -11.81 -12.17
N ALA A 238 11.51 -10.69 -12.67
CA ALA A 238 10.69 -9.51 -12.93
C ALA A 238 10.47 -9.24 -14.44
N TYR A 239 10.87 -10.18 -15.29
CA TYR A 239 10.76 -10.04 -16.74
C TYR A 239 9.33 -10.27 -17.21
N ALA A 240 8.81 -9.31 -17.95
CA ALA A 240 7.57 -9.38 -18.71
C ALA A 240 7.63 -8.37 -19.85
N GLU A 241 6.91 -8.65 -20.94
CA GLU A 241 6.68 -7.68 -21.99
C GLU A 241 5.38 -6.92 -21.73
N TYR A 242 5.35 -5.68 -22.18
CA TYR A 242 4.25 -4.75 -21.91
C TYR A 242 3.69 -4.19 -23.22
N GLN A 243 2.41 -3.90 -23.21
CA GLN A 243 1.78 -3.14 -24.29
C GLN A 243 2.52 -1.82 -24.51
N GLU A 244 2.56 -1.36 -25.77
CA GLU A 244 3.16 -0.08 -26.09
C GLU A 244 2.47 1.09 -25.39
N GLY A 245 3.26 2.08 -25.03
CA GLY A 245 2.76 3.29 -24.37
C GLY A 245 3.00 3.34 -22.86
N ARG A 246 2.63 4.46 -22.27
CA ARG A 246 2.74 4.68 -20.83
C ARG A 246 1.64 3.89 -20.10
N ASN A 247 2.02 3.21 -19.02
CA ASN A 247 1.14 2.33 -18.24
C ASN A 247 0.59 1.13 -19.05
N GLY A 248 1.34 0.63 -20.05
CA GLY A 248 1.00 -0.58 -20.78
C GLY A 248 0.80 -1.75 -19.84
N LEU A 249 -0.25 -2.53 -20.05
CA LEU A 249 -0.49 -3.80 -19.34
C LEU A 249 0.51 -4.85 -19.79
N ILE A 250 0.76 -5.83 -18.94
CA ILE A 250 1.56 -7.00 -19.29
C ILE A 250 0.86 -7.78 -20.41
N LEU A 251 1.64 -8.22 -21.39
CA LEU A 251 1.15 -9.14 -22.43
C LEU A 251 1.00 -10.53 -21.83
N PRO A 252 -0.21 -11.14 -21.81
CA PRO A 252 -0.44 -12.39 -21.09
C PRO A 252 0.45 -13.55 -21.52
N ASP A 253 0.77 -13.62 -22.82
CA ASP A 253 1.60 -14.66 -23.40
C ASP A 253 3.11 -14.44 -23.19
N GLU A 254 3.49 -13.26 -22.68
CA GLU A 254 4.88 -12.85 -22.47
C GLU A 254 5.13 -12.43 -21.00
N ASP A 255 4.37 -13.00 -20.08
CA ASP A 255 4.56 -12.83 -18.64
C ASP A 255 5.44 -13.93 -18.07
N TYR A 256 6.71 -13.66 -17.91
CA TYR A 256 7.71 -14.55 -17.33
C TYR A 256 8.01 -14.23 -15.86
N ARG A 257 7.18 -13.40 -15.23
CA ARG A 257 7.35 -13.05 -13.83
C ARG A 257 7.19 -14.28 -12.94
N TRP A 258 8.12 -14.40 -12.02
CA TRP A 258 8.07 -15.45 -11.02
C TRP A 258 8.28 -14.88 -9.63
N ASN A 259 7.50 -15.36 -8.67
CA ASN A 259 7.59 -15.06 -7.25
C ASN A 259 7.35 -13.59 -6.86
N ILE A 260 6.78 -12.77 -7.76
CA ILE A 260 6.43 -11.36 -7.48
C ILE A 260 5.30 -11.27 -6.46
N THR A 261 4.30 -12.16 -6.55
CA THR A 261 3.21 -12.22 -5.57
C THR A 261 3.74 -12.52 -4.16
N GLU A 262 4.69 -13.45 -4.01
CA GLU A 262 5.33 -13.77 -2.72
C GLU A 262 6.12 -12.57 -2.17
N LEU A 263 6.82 -11.83 -3.03
CA LEU A 263 7.49 -10.60 -2.64
C LEU A 263 6.49 -9.58 -2.10
N ILE A 264 5.40 -9.32 -2.80
CA ILE A 264 4.36 -8.37 -2.37
C ILE A 264 3.74 -8.82 -1.04
N GLN A 265 3.40 -10.09 -0.91
CA GLN A 265 2.87 -10.67 0.33
C GLN A 265 3.83 -10.48 1.50
N THR A 266 5.12 -10.71 1.26
CA THR A 266 6.18 -10.52 2.26
C THR A 266 6.27 -9.05 2.67
N VAL A 267 6.25 -8.13 1.72
CA VAL A 267 6.23 -6.69 2.00
C VAL A 267 5.02 -6.30 2.85
N ILE A 268 3.81 -6.74 2.47
CA ILE A 268 2.58 -6.46 3.24
C ILE A 268 2.67 -6.98 4.68
N LYS A 269 3.19 -8.19 4.88
CA LYS A 269 3.34 -8.79 6.22
C LYS A 269 4.34 -8.00 7.09
N CYS A 270 5.40 -7.48 6.48
CA CYS A 270 6.48 -6.78 7.20
C CYS A 270 6.19 -5.29 7.42
N THR A 271 5.36 -4.66 6.60
CA THR A 271 5.03 -3.23 6.74
C THR A 271 4.06 -2.97 7.90
N PRO A 272 4.07 -1.76 8.46
CA PRO A 272 3.12 -1.35 9.50
C PRO A 272 1.66 -1.57 9.08
N LYS A 273 0.79 -1.83 10.07
CA LYS A 273 -0.62 -2.17 9.82
C LYS A 273 -1.36 -1.10 9.02
N GLU A 274 -1.10 0.16 9.32
CA GLU A 274 -1.73 1.32 8.70
C GLU A 274 -1.55 1.35 7.18
N ILE A 275 -0.39 0.91 6.66
CA ILE A 275 -0.10 0.96 5.22
C ILE A 275 -0.51 -0.30 4.44
N ARG A 276 -0.95 -1.35 5.12
CA ARG A 276 -1.31 -2.63 4.47
C ARG A 276 -2.46 -2.49 3.49
N GLY A 277 -3.43 -1.61 3.78
CA GLY A 277 -4.53 -1.29 2.87
C GLY A 277 -4.04 -0.71 1.55
N SER A 278 -3.11 0.21 1.60
CA SER A 278 -2.50 0.83 0.41
C SER A 278 -1.75 -0.21 -0.44
N TRP A 279 -1.01 -1.11 0.20
CA TRP A 279 -0.37 -2.22 -0.48
C TRP A 279 -1.39 -3.17 -1.14
N ALA A 280 -2.44 -3.54 -0.39
CA ALA A 280 -3.49 -4.42 -0.90
C ALA A 280 -4.23 -3.79 -2.10
N ARG A 281 -4.47 -2.48 -2.04
CA ARG A 281 -5.03 -1.71 -3.15
C ARG A 281 -4.10 -1.68 -4.36
N MET A 282 -2.84 -1.31 -4.17
CA MET A 282 -1.85 -1.19 -5.24
C MET A 282 -1.62 -2.53 -5.96
N ALA A 283 -1.42 -3.59 -5.20
CA ALA A 283 -1.13 -4.91 -5.74
C ALA A 283 -2.37 -5.65 -6.29
N GLN A 284 -3.58 -5.12 -6.08
CA GLN A 284 -4.86 -5.75 -6.45
C GLN A 284 -4.99 -7.21 -5.95
N LEU A 285 -4.34 -7.52 -4.82
CA LEU A 285 -4.39 -8.85 -4.21
C LEU A 285 -5.68 -9.03 -3.43
N LYS A 286 -6.66 -9.69 -4.04
CA LYS A 286 -8.01 -9.88 -3.51
C LYS A 286 -8.05 -10.43 -2.08
N GLU A 287 -7.19 -11.38 -1.75
CA GLU A 287 -7.10 -11.97 -0.41
C GLU A 287 -6.75 -10.92 0.65
N PHE A 288 -5.76 -10.07 0.37
CA PHE A 288 -5.37 -9.00 1.27
C PHE A 288 -6.40 -7.87 1.33
N GLN A 289 -7.02 -7.52 0.20
CA GLN A 289 -8.12 -6.57 0.18
C GLN A 289 -9.28 -7.06 1.06
N LEU A 290 -9.65 -8.34 0.98
CA LEU A 290 -10.69 -8.93 1.81
C LEU A 290 -10.31 -8.93 3.29
N THR A 291 -9.06 -9.26 3.63
CA THR A 291 -8.58 -9.26 5.01
C THR A 291 -8.66 -7.87 5.63
N VAL A 292 -8.16 -6.86 4.93
CA VAL A 292 -8.19 -5.46 5.40
C VAL A 292 -9.63 -4.95 5.47
N ALA A 293 -10.45 -5.20 4.45
CA ALA A 293 -11.86 -4.80 4.42
C ALA A 293 -12.65 -5.39 5.61
N ASN A 294 -12.47 -6.69 5.89
CA ASN A 294 -13.13 -7.34 7.03
C ASN A 294 -12.69 -6.74 8.38
N THR A 295 -11.42 -6.37 8.52
CA THR A 295 -10.92 -5.69 9.73
C THR A 295 -11.65 -4.37 9.93
N VAL A 296 -11.78 -3.55 8.88
CA VAL A 296 -12.50 -2.26 8.94
C VAL A 296 -13.99 -2.44 9.20
N VAL A 297 -14.63 -3.42 8.55
CA VAL A 297 -16.06 -3.74 8.80
C VAL A 297 -16.30 -4.11 10.26
N ASN A 298 -15.45 -4.98 10.83
CA ASN A 298 -15.59 -5.39 12.22
C ASN A 298 -15.33 -4.22 13.20
N ALA A 299 -14.34 -3.38 12.92
CA ALA A 299 -14.04 -2.20 13.70
C ALA A 299 -15.22 -1.20 13.67
N CYS A 300 -15.72 -0.86 12.50
CA CYS A 300 -16.85 0.06 12.33
C CYS A 300 -18.14 -0.51 12.95
N ALA A 301 -18.39 -1.81 12.83
CA ALA A 301 -19.54 -2.46 13.43
C ALA A 301 -19.48 -2.42 14.98
N ALA A 302 -18.31 -2.69 15.56
CA ALA A 302 -18.10 -2.62 17.01
C ALA A 302 -18.33 -1.19 17.53
N LEU A 303 -17.74 -0.19 16.86
CA LEU A 303 -17.92 1.22 17.20
C LEU A 303 -19.37 1.68 17.01
N ALA A 304 -20.05 1.27 15.94
CA ALA A 304 -21.45 1.59 15.68
C ALA A 304 -22.36 1.02 16.76
N GLY A 305 -22.13 -0.24 17.19
CA GLY A 305 -22.86 -0.86 18.30
C GLY A 305 -22.64 -0.11 19.61
N PHE A 306 -21.41 0.27 19.91
CA PHE A 306 -21.06 1.03 21.12
C PHE A 306 -21.73 2.42 21.15
N VAL A 307 -21.64 3.18 20.06
CA VAL A 307 -22.23 4.51 19.95
C VAL A 307 -23.78 4.45 20.02
N SER A 308 -24.38 3.43 19.41
CA SER A 308 -25.83 3.23 19.48
C SER A 308 -26.31 2.90 20.90
N ALA A 309 -25.48 2.20 21.69
CA ALA A 309 -25.79 1.89 23.10
C ALA A 309 -25.59 3.08 24.04
N ASN A 310 -24.73 4.03 23.66
CA ASN A 310 -24.34 5.16 24.48
C ASN A 310 -24.53 6.46 23.68
N PRO A 311 -25.79 6.91 23.50
CA PRO A 311 -26.08 8.10 22.71
C PRO A 311 -25.35 9.32 23.29
N ILE A 312 -24.63 10.04 22.44
CA ILE A 312 -23.89 11.25 22.82
C ILE A 312 -24.90 12.39 22.96
N PRO A 313 -25.11 12.95 24.17
CA PRO A 313 -26.03 14.06 24.35
C PRO A 313 -25.65 15.26 23.47
N GLY A 314 -26.62 15.80 22.73
CA GLY A 314 -26.40 16.98 21.88
C GLY A 314 -25.75 16.70 20.51
N SER A 315 -25.40 15.47 20.18
CA SER A 315 -24.95 15.12 18.83
C SER A 315 -26.15 14.90 17.92
N ALA A 316 -26.41 15.89 17.06
CA ALA A 316 -27.43 15.77 16.00
C ALA A 316 -26.92 14.90 14.83
N ILE A 317 -25.66 14.48 14.85
CA ILE A 317 -25.04 13.71 13.77
C ILE A 317 -25.21 12.24 14.13
N PRO A 318 -25.79 11.43 13.26
CA PRO A 318 -25.80 9.99 13.44
C PRO A 318 -24.38 9.45 13.30
N ALA A 319 -23.66 9.39 14.42
CA ALA A 319 -22.28 8.91 14.50
C ALA A 319 -22.09 7.54 13.80
N VAL A 320 -23.13 6.71 13.81
CA VAL A 320 -23.19 5.47 13.04
C VAL A 320 -23.14 5.72 11.54
N GLY A 321 -23.83 6.76 11.04
CA GLY A 321 -23.80 7.13 9.63
C GLY A 321 -22.41 7.57 9.17
N VAL A 322 -21.66 8.28 10.01
CA VAL A 322 -20.28 8.68 9.74
C VAL A 322 -19.38 7.46 9.57
N LEU A 323 -19.47 6.51 10.50
CA LEU A 323 -18.70 5.26 10.45
C LEU A 323 -19.04 4.41 9.23
N GLN A 324 -20.33 4.31 8.89
CA GLN A 324 -20.80 3.57 7.72
C GLN A 324 -20.34 4.20 6.41
N THR A 325 -20.41 5.52 6.31
CA THR A 325 -19.93 6.28 5.14
C THR A 325 -18.44 6.06 4.93
N PHE A 326 -17.64 6.25 5.98
CA PHE A 326 -16.21 5.97 5.93
C PHE A 326 -15.93 4.52 5.49
N MET A 327 -16.58 3.56 6.10
CA MET A 327 -16.39 2.14 5.80
C MET A 327 -16.65 1.82 4.32
N VAL A 328 -17.76 2.30 3.75
CA VAL A 328 -18.10 2.06 2.34
C VAL A 328 -17.11 2.74 1.40
N MET A 329 -16.74 4.00 1.68
CA MET A 329 -15.74 4.72 0.88
C MET A 329 -14.38 4.03 0.93
N TYR A 330 -13.97 3.54 2.10
CA TYR A 330 -12.71 2.83 2.26
C TYR A 330 -12.69 1.48 1.52
N ILE A 331 -13.76 0.72 1.59
CA ILE A 331 -13.87 -0.55 0.85
C ILE A 331 -13.88 -0.28 -0.67
N GLY A 332 -14.56 0.76 -1.12
CA GLY A 332 -14.49 1.22 -2.51
C GLY A 332 -13.06 1.60 -2.92
N TRP A 333 -12.36 2.33 -2.06
CA TRP A 333 -10.96 2.70 -2.27
C TRP A 333 -10.04 1.47 -2.34
N LEU A 334 -10.21 0.47 -1.47
CA LEU A 334 -9.50 -0.81 -1.56
C LEU A 334 -9.76 -1.52 -2.89
N GLY A 335 -10.99 -1.47 -3.38
CA GLY A 335 -11.41 -2.01 -4.69
C GLY A 335 -10.87 -1.24 -5.90
N GLY A 336 -10.12 -0.14 -5.69
CA GLY A 336 -9.50 0.66 -6.75
C GLY A 336 -10.30 1.90 -7.17
N HIS A 337 -11.43 2.19 -6.51
CA HIS A 337 -12.18 3.43 -6.72
C HIS A 337 -11.54 4.61 -6.00
N GLU A 338 -12.01 5.83 -6.26
CA GLU A 338 -11.58 7.00 -5.50
C GLU A 338 -12.22 7.01 -4.11
N PHE A 339 -11.51 7.56 -3.13
CA PHE A 339 -12.10 7.85 -1.82
C PHE A 339 -12.96 9.11 -1.92
N SER A 340 -14.19 8.96 -2.44
CA SER A 340 -15.04 10.09 -2.81
C SER A 340 -16.54 9.84 -2.56
N GLU A 341 -17.33 10.92 -2.50
CA GLU A 341 -18.79 10.82 -2.46
C GLU A 341 -19.36 10.16 -3.71
N GLN A 342 -18.67 10.27 -4.86
CA GLN A 342 -19.12 9.61 -6.08
C GLN A 342 -19.12 8.11 -5.92
N THR A 343 -18.10 7.55 -5.31
CA THR A 343 -18.03 6.11 -4.97
C THR A 343 -19.22 5.67 -4.10
N LEU A 344 -19.65 6.51 -3.15
CA LEU A 344 -20.85 6.24 -2.36
C LEU A 344 -22.14 6.26 -3.21
N LYS A 345 -22.27 7.23 -4.10
CA LYS A 345 -23.43 7.36 -4.98
C LYS A 345 -23.55 6.18 -5.93
N ASP A 346 -22.44 5.76 -6.54
CA ASP A 346 -22.39 4.62 -7.44
C ASP A 346 -22.76 3.32 -6.73
N PHE A 347 -22.27 3.14 -5.50
CA PHE A 347 -22.65 2.02 -4.66
C PHE A 347 -24.13 2.07 -4.27
N ALA A 348 -24.67 3.23 -3.92
CA ALA A 348 -26.08 3.39 -3.56
C ALA A 348 -27.02 3.08 -4.74
N ILE A 349 -26.69 3.53 -5.94
CA ILE A 349 -27.49 3.35 -7.13
C ILE A 349 -27.49 1.89 -7.61
N THR A 350 -26.30 1.27 -7.65
CA THR A 350 -26.10 -0.06 -8.27
C THR A 350 -26.14 -1.21 -7.27
N GLY A 351 -25.67 -1.01 -6.04
CA GLY A 351 -25.53 -2.04 -5.01
C GLY A 351 -26.56 -1.95 -3.88
N GLY A 352 -27.00 -0.74 -3.54
CA GLY A 352 -27.82 -0.49 -2.36
C GLY A 352 -29.33 -0.68 -2.55
N VAL A 353 -29.83 -0.45 -3.75
CA VAL A 353 -31.29 -0.52 -4.01
C VAL A 353 -31.83 -1.94 -3.98
N SER A 354 -31.04 -2.92 -4.38
CA SER A 354 -31.45 -4.34 -4.34
C SER A 354 -31.52 -4.93 -2.92
N ILE A 355 -30.91 -4.26 -1.93
CA ILE A 355 -30.77 -4.76 -0.55
C ILE A 355 -31.77 -4.10 0.38
N GLY A 356 -32.22 -2.90 0.07
CA GLY A 356 -33.20 -2.15 0.86
C GLY A 356 -34.61 -2.77 0.90
N ALA A 357 -34.93 -3.67 -0.04
CA ALA A 357 -36.26 -4.28 -0.12
C ALA A 357 -36.51 -5.34 0.96
N ASN A 358 -35.50 -5.95 1.57
CA ASN A 358 -35.67 -7.10 2.47
C ASN A 358 -35.14 -6.94 3.90
N ALA A 359 -34.56 -5.83 4.30
CA ALA A 359 -33.88 -5.75 5.61
C ALA A 359 -34.15 -4.50 6.45
N GLY A 360 -35.12 -3.67 6.15
CA GLY A 360 -35.40 -2.45 6.96
C GLY A 360 -34.17 -1.49 7.01
N MET A 361 -33.26 -1.58 6.06
CA MET A 361 -32.10 -0.73 5.99
C MET A 361 -32.48 0.64 5.45
N ILE A 362 -32.16 1.68 6.24
CA ILE A 362 -32.20 3.06 5.80
C ILE A 362 -31.31 3.15 4.56
N GLY A 363 -31.89 3.52 3.42
CA GLY A 363 -31.18 3.57 2.16
C GLY A 363 -29.91 4.44 2.27
N ILE A 364 -28.80 3.96 1.71
CA ILE A 364 -27.49 4.66 1.73
C ILE A 364 -27.60 6.03 1.05
N ALA A 365 -28.49 6.17 0.05
CA ALA A 365 -28.85 7.46 -0.53
C ALA A 365 -29.35 8.46 0.51
N ASP A 366 -30.12 7.97 1.50
CA ASP A 366 -30.57 8.75 2.65
C ASP A 366 -29.42 9.09 3.61
N ILE A 367 -28.40 8.24 3.74
CA ILE A 367 -27.22 8.52 4.56
C ILE A 367 -26.33 9.56 3.87
N ALA A 368 -26.09 9.43 2.57
CA ALA A 368 -25.33 10.41 1.80
C ALA A 368 -26.02 11.78 1.73
N LEU A 369 -27.36 11.82 1.68
CA LEU A 369 -28.16 13.05 1.70
C LEU A 369 -28.32 13.61 3.11
N LYS A 370 -28.14 12.82 4.17
CA LYS A 370 -28.32 13.21 5.59
C LYS A 370 -27.04 13.70 6.28
N PHE A 371 -25.93 13.74 5.59
CA PHE A 371 -24.81 14.62 5.98
C PHE A 371 -25.16 16.13 5.88
N VAL A 372 -26.36 16.42 5.40
CA VAL A 372 -27.00 17.74 5.53
C VAL A 372 -27.63 17.82 6.93
N PRO A 373 -27.38 18.86 7.73
CA PRO A 373 -27.88 18.96 9.09
C PRO A 373 -29.39 18.82 9.16
N GLY A 374 -29.92 17.85 9.91
CA GLY A 374 -31.33 17.86 10.27
C GLY A 374 -32.11 16.53 10.38
N PHE A 375 -31.53 15.34 10.15
CA PHE A 375 -32.29 14.10 10.24
C PHE A 375 -31.68 13.05 11.16
N GLY A 376 -32.36 12.78 12.28
CA GLY A 376 -32.05 11.70 13.21
C GLY A 376 -33.09 10.59 13.14
N SER A 377 -32.69 9.33 13.23
CA SER A 377 -33.52 8.22 13.62
C SER A 377 -32.79 7.31 14.59
N LEU A 378 -33.46 6.98 15.68
CA LEU A 378 -32.99 6.09 16.74
C LEU A 378 -32.85 4.66 16.22
N ILE A 379 -31.60 4.18 16.11
CA ILE A 379 -31.29 2.77 15.86
C ILE A 379 -30.84 2.16 17.19
N SER A 380 -31.41 1.02 17.59
CA SER A 380 -30.95 0.31 18.77
C SER A 380 -29.49 -0.19 18.63
N ALA A 381 -28.77 -0.35 19.75
CA ALA A 381 -27.36 -0.72 19.76
C ALA A 381 -27.06 -1.99 18.95
N SER A 382 -27.88 -3.03 19.10
CA SER A 382 -27.72 -4.28 18.34
C SER A 382 -28.03 -4.09 16.86
N ALA A 383 -29.00 -3.26 16.51
CA ALA A 383 -29.32 -2.94 15.13
C ALA A 383 -28.20 -2.14 14.45
N GLY A 384 -27.54 -1.23 15.18
CA GLY A 384 -26.40 -0.46 14.66
C GLY A 384 -25.22 -1.32 14.24
N ALA A 385 -24.82 -2.28 15.08
CA ALA A 385 -23.71 -3.19 14.78
C ALA A 385 -24.05 -4.14 13.62
N ILE A 386 -25.22 -4.78 13.64
CA ILE A 386 -25.66 -5.74 12.62
C ILE A 386 -25.85 -5.05 11.27
N ALA A 387 -26.49 -3.89 11.25
CA ALA A 387 -26.71 -3.13 10.03
C ALA A 387 -25.37 -2.66 9.43
N THR A 388 -24.42 -2.20 10.25
CA THR A 388 -23.09 -1.79 9.79
C THR A 388 -22.32 -2.97 9.21
N LYS A 389 -22.38 -4.14 9.83
CA LYS A 389 -21.74 -5.34 9.30
C LYS A 389 -22.33 -5.78 7.97
N GLY A 390 -23.66 -5.87 7.87
CA GLY A 390 -24.34 -6.23 6.62
C GLY A 390 -24.05 -5.27 5.48
N LEU A 391 -23.98 -3.96 5.77
CA LEU A 391 -23.57 -2.94 4.81
C LEU A 391 -22.11 -3.15 4.33
N GLY A 392 -21.20 -3.45 5.26
CA GLY A 392 -19.81 -3.73 4.93
C GLY A 392 -19.65 -4.98 4.07
N ASP A 393 -20.34 -6.08 4.40
CA ASP A 393 -20.31 -7.32 3.62
C ASP A 393 -20.84 -7.10 2.19
N THR A 394 -21.82 -6.23 2.04
CA THR A 394 -22.34 -5.82 0.74
C THR A 394 -21.35 -4.99 -0.06
N ALA A 395 -20.70 -4.01 0.58
CA ALA A 395 -19.68 -3.20 -0.05
C ALA A 395 -18.49 -4.07 -0.50
N ILE A 396 -18.05 -5.02 0.31
CA ILE A 396 -17.02 -6.00 -0.05
C ILE A 396 -17.44 -6.79 -1.31
N THR A 397 -18.67 -7.26 -1.35
CA THR A 397 -19.18 -8.02 -2.49
C THR A 397 -19.21 -7.17 -3.75
N TYR A 398 -19.67 -5.94 -3.65
CA TYR A 398 -19.75 -5.01 -4.78
C TYR A 398 -18.38 -4.57 -5.31
N PHE A 399 -17.53 -4.06 -4.44
CA PHE A 399 -16.27 -3.41 -4.86
C PHE A 399 -15.10 -4.38 -5.05
N ILE A 400 -15.09 -5.51 -4.33
CA ILE A 400 -13.92 -6.41 -4.32
C ILE A 400 -14.25 -7.75 -4.99
N LYS A 401 -15.41 -8.37 -4.71
CA LYS A 401 -15.72 -9.71 -5.21
C LYS A 401 -16.22 -9.70 -6.65
N LYS A 402 -17.16 -8.80 -7.03
CA LYS A 402 -17.76 -8.76 -8.38
C LYS A 402 -16.83 -8.27 -9.48
N LYS A 403 -15.78 -7.52 -9.15
CA LYS A 403 -14.81 -7.01 -10.15
C LYS A 403 -14.02 -8.12 -10.87
N SER A 404 -14.09 -9.36 -10.43
CA SER A 404 -13.35 -10.50 -11.03
C SER A 404 -14.15 -11.25 -12.10
N GLU A 405 -15.36 -10.81 -12.46
CA GLU A 405 -16.20 -11.47 -13.46
C GLU A 405 -16.31 -10.67 -14.78
N ASN A 406 -15.64 -9.54 -14.86
CA ASN A 406 -15.48 -8.72 -16.06
C ASN A 406 -14.00 -8.57 -16.39
#